data_7160033b2af94737abe808969d3f4412
#
_entry.id   7160033b2af94737abe808969d3f4412
#
_cell.length_a   1.000
_cell.length_b   1.000
_cell.length_c   1.000
_cell.angle_alpha   90.00
_cell.angle_beta   90.00
_cell.angle_gamma   90.00
#
_symmetry.space_group_name_H-M   'P 1'
#
loop_
_entity.id
_entity.type
_entity.pdbx_description
1 polymer ?
#
loop_
_entity_poly.entity_id
_entity_poly.type
_entity_poly.pdbx_seq_one_letter_code
_entity_poly.pdbx_strand_id
1 'polypeptide(L)'
;MTGFSPRNVRRMRDFWQLYSGTPELLGEALHLNWTQNVVIMEAELPAEERCWYIRQATARNLSKSELLRMIEDSAYLESVLDEKVDVWYN
;
A
#
# COMPACT_ATOMS: atom_id res chain seq x y z
N MET A 1 15.81 -25.67 -6.35
CA MET A 1 14.48 -25.07 -6.49
C MET A 1 14.49 -23.60 -6.25
N THR A 2 13.99 -22.94 -7.18
CA THR A 2 13.97 -21.49 -7.13
C THR A 2 12.55 -21.02 -6.88
N GLY A 3 12.33 -19.99 -6.16
CA GLY A 3 11.02 -19.43 -6.00
C GLY A 3 10.43 -19.48 -4.60
N PHE A 4 10.94 -20.33 -3.75
CA PHE A 4 10.42 -20.43 -2.38
C PHE A 4 11.53 -20.23 -1.37
N SER A 5 12.12 -19.04 -1.38
CA SER A 5 13.04 -18.68 -0.31
C SER A 5 12.26 -18.51 0.99
N PRO A 6 12.89 -18.72 2.16
CA PRO A 6 12.23 -18.47 3.44
C PRO A 6 11.67 -17.05 3.55
N ARG A 7 12.34 -16.09 2.94
CA ARG A 7 11.91 -14.71 2.94
C ARG A 7 10.60 -14.52 2.18
N ASN A 8 10.45 -15.15 1.02
CA ASN A 8 9.22 -15.05 0.24
C ASN A 8 8.05 -15.73 0.93
N VAL A 9 8.29 -16.89 1.54
CA VAL A 9 7.26 -17.61 2.28
C VAL A 9 6.75 -16.75 3.44
N ARG A 10 7.66 -16.09 4.14
CA ARG A 10 7.31 -15.20 5.25
C ARG A 10 6.49 -14.02 4.76
N ARG A 11 6.86 -13.43 3.63
CA ARG A 11 6.12 -12.31 3.04
C ARG A 11 4.71 -12.70 2.62
N MET A 12 4.55 -13.90 2.06
CA MET A 12 3.24 -14.40 1.67
C MET A 12 2.35 -14.61 2.89
N ARG A 13 2.90 -15.17 3.96
CA ARG A 13 2.17 -15.34 5.21
C ARG A 13 1.76 -14.00 5.81
N ASP A 14 2.69 -13.03 5.83
CA ASP A 14 2.44 -11.70 6.35
C ASP A 14 1.34 -11.01 5.55
N PHE A 15 1.35 -11.18 4.24
CA PHE A 15 0.32 -10.64 3.36
C PHE A 15 -1.07 -11.18 3.73
N TRP A 16 -1.17 -12.49 3.91
CA TRP A 16 -2.44 -13.09 4.28
C TRP A 16 -2.90 -12.65 5.65
N GLN A 17 -2.00 -12.58 6.62
CA GLN A 17 -2.34 -12.11 7.96
C GLN A 17 -2.81 -10.67 7.95
N LEU A 18 -2.17 -9.85 7.13
CA LEU A 18 -2.48 -8.43 7.03
C LEU A 18 -3.89 -8.19 6.50
N TYR A 19 -4.32 -8.97 5.53
CA TYR A 19 -5.59 -8.75 4.84
C TYR A 19 -6.70 -9.74 5.21
N SER A 20 -6.43 -10.72 6.06
CA SER A 20 -7.41 -11.74 6.38
C SER A 20 -8.67 -11.20 7.04
N GLY A 21 -8.55 -10.10 7.78
CA GLY A 21 -9.69 -9.46 8.44
C GLY A 21 -10.43 -8.45 7.60
N THR A 22 -9.95 -8.17 6.39
CA THR A 22 -10.53 -7.14 5.50
C THR A 22 -10.64 -7.68 4.08
N PRO A 23 -11.66 -8.52 3.81
CA PRO A 23 -11.78 -9.14 2.47
C PRO A 23 -11.90 -8.15 1.33
N GLU A 24 -12.52 -7.00 1.57
CA GLU A 24 -12.65 -5.96 0.56
C GLU A 24 -11.30 -5.39 0.17
N LEU A 25 -10.46 -5.12 1.15
CA LEU A 25 -9.13 -4.59 0.91
C LEU A 25 -8.23 -5.64 0.28
N LEU A 26 -8.40 -6.90 0.65
CA LEU A 26 -7.69 -7.99 0.01
C LEU A 26 -8.00 -8.02 -1.49
N GLY A 27 -9.27 -7.87 -1.85
CA GLY A 27 -9.69 -7.83 -3.24
C GLY A 27 -8.99 -6.69 -4.01
N GLU A 28 -8.90 -5.52 -3.41
CA GLU A 28 -8.21 -4.39 -4.02
C GLU A 28 -6.70 -4.66 -4.16
N ALA A 29 -6.10 -5.24 -3.13
CA ALA A 29 -4.67 -5.56 -3.15
C ALA A 29 -4.33 -6.59 -4.22
N LEU A 30 -5.24 -7.50 -4.52
CA LEU A 30 -5.02 -8.51 -5.55
C LEU A 30 -4.99 -7.94 -6.97
N HIS A 31 -5.46 -6.71 -7.16
CA HIS A 31 -5.31 -6.04 -8.44
C HIS A 31 -3.88 -5.53 -8.68
N LEU A 32 -3.08 -5.45 -7.63
CA LEU A 32 -1.70 -5.04 -7.74
C LEU A 32 -0.81 -6.26 -7.97
N ASN A 33 0.36 -6.04 -8.57
CA ASN A 33 1.32 -7.13 -8.68
C ASN A 33 2.00 -7.36 -7.32
N TRP A 34 2.71 -8.48 -7.22
CA TRP A 34 3.36 -8.87 -5.97
C TRP A 34 4.37 -7.83 -5.47
N THR A 35 5.13 -7.25 -6.40
CA THR A 35 6.15 -6.26 -6.06
C THR A 35 5.53 -5.02 -5.40
N GLN A 36 4.41 -4.54 -5.94
CA GLN A 36 3.70 -3.40 -5.37
C GLN A 36 3.16 -3.74 -3.97
N ASN A 37 2.62 -4.92 -3.80
CA ASN A 37 2.12 -5.36 -2.50
C ASN A 37 3.24 -5.45 -1.46
N VAL A 38 4.42 -5.92 -1.86
CA VAL A 38 5.57 -6.00 -0.96
C VAL A 38 6.01 -4.60 -0.52
N VAL A 39 6.05 -3.65 -1.44
CA VAL A 39 6.42 -2.27 -1.11
C VAL A 39 5.49 -1.69 -0.04
N ILE A 40 4.19 -1.86 -0.23
CA ILE A 40 3.20 -1.35 0.72
C ILE A 40 3.29 -2.07 2.06
N MET A 41 3.44 -3.38 2.03
CA MET A 41 3.52 -4.18 3.23
C MET A 41 4.77 -3.87 4.06
N GLU A 42 5.92 -3.73 3.42
CA GLU A 42 7.18 -3.46 4.10
C GLU A 42 7.26 -2.04 4.66
N ALA A 43 6.43 -1.13 4.17
CA ALA A 43 6.37 0.23 4.69
C ALA A 43 5.69 0.31 6.05
N GLU A 44 5.06 -0.78 6.49
CA GLU A 44 4.42 -0.88 7.82
C GLU A 44 3.44 0.26 8.09
N LEU A 45 2.62 0.56 7.10
CA LEU A 45 1.67 1.66 7.19
C LEU A 45 0.43 1.29 8.02
N PRO A 46 -0.18 2.27 8.69
CA PRO A 46 -1.49 2.05 9.30
C PRO A 46 -2.50 1.61 8.23
N ALA A 47 -3.56 0.92 8.66
CA ALA A 47 -4.55 0.36 7.75
C ALA A 47 -5.14 1.42 6.80
N GLU A 48 -5.42 2.60 7.32
CA GLU A 48 -6.00 3.69 6.55
C GLU A 48 -5.06 4.17 5.44
N GLU A 49 -3.79 4.36 5.77
CA GLU A 49 -2.80 4.76 4.78
C GLU A 49 -2.57 3.66 3.75
N ARG A 50 -2.50 2.42 4.21
CA ARG A 50 -2.31 1.28 3.32
C ARG A 50 -3.43 1.20 2.30
N CYS A 51 -4.66 1.38 2.73
CA CYS A 51 -5.81 1.39 1.85
C CYS A 51 -5.68 2.50 0.79
N TRP A 52 -5.31 3.68 1.21
CA TRP A 52 -5.14 4.82 0.32
C TRP A 52 -4.08 4.54 -0.75
N TYR A 53 -2.91 3.99 -0.36
CA TYR A 53 -1.86 3.69 -1.32
C TYR A 53 -2.26 2.58 -2.29
N ILE A 54 -2.99 1.57 -1.82
CA ILE A 54 -3.49 0.52 -2.71
C ILE A 54 -4.40 1.12 -3.77
N ARG A 55 -5.29 2.00 -3.38
CA ARG A 55 -6.21 2.64 -4.30
C ARG A 55 -5.50 3.56 -5.29
N GLN A 56 -4.52 4.31 -4.81
CA GLN A 56 -3.72 5.16 -5.70
C GLN A 56 -2.94 4.33 -6.71
N ALA A 57 -2.32 3.25 -6.27
CA ALA A 57 -1.55 2.38 -7.15
C ALA A 57 -2.44 1.76 -8.23
N THR A 58 -3.65 1.35 -7.87
CA THR A 58 -4.60 0.77 -8.81
C THR A 58 -5.12 1.82 -9.79
N ALA A 59 -5.55 2.95 -9.27
CA ALA A 59 -6.16 4.00 -10.09
C ALA A 59 -5.20 4.64 -11.08
N ARG A 60 -3.95 4.83 -10.65
CA ARG A 60 -2.92 5.49 -11.45
C ARG A 60 -1.97 4.53 -12.14
N ASN A 61 -2.13 3.25 -11.90
CA ASN A 61 -1.24 2.22 -12.43
C ASN A 61 0.23 2.54 -12.12
N LEU A 62 0.51 2.81 -10.85
CA LEU A 62 1.83 3.22 -10.41
C LEU A 62 2.84 2.08 -10.51
N SER A 63 4.06 2.40 -10.93
CA SER A 63 5.15 1.46 -10.90
C SER A 63 5.66 1.30 -9.47
N LYS A 64 6.50 0.27 -9.25
CA LYS A 64 7.13 0.06 -7.95
C LYS A 64 7.87 1.32 -7.48
N SER A 65 8.65 1.91 -8.38
CA SER A 65 9.46 3.09 -8.06
C SER A 65 8.59 4.29 -7.70
N GLU A 66 7.53 4.51 -8.47
CA GLU A 66 6.62 5.61 -8.21
C GLU A 66 5.90 5.43 -6.87
N LEU A 67 5.44 4.22 -6.60
CA LEU A 67 4.75 3.91 -5.35
C LEU A 67 5.67 4.09 -4.15
N LEU A 68 6.90 3.58 -4.26
CA LEU A 68 7.90 3.72 -3.19
C LEU A 68 8.20 5.20 -2.93
N ARG A 69 8.34 5.97 -3.98
CA ARG A 69 8.61 7.41 -3.87
C ARG A 69 7.46 8.13 -3.17
N MET A 70 6.22 7.80 -3.50
CA MET A 70 5.06 8.40 -2.85
C MET A 70 5.04 8.09 -1.36
N ILE A 71 5.38 6.87 -0.99
CA ILE A 71 5.44 6.48 0.42
C ILE A 71 6.55 7.24 1.13
N GLU A 72 7.73 7.34 0.52
CA GLU A 72 8.86 8.07 1.10
C GLU A 72 8.55 9.56 1.27
N ASP A 73 7.82 10.14 0.33
CA ASP A 73 7.43 11.54 0.36
C ASP A 73 6.20 11.79 1.24
N SER A 74 5.65 10.77 1.84
CA SER A 74 4.46 10.88 2.70
C SER A 74 3.29 11.52 1.97
N ALA A 75 3.02 11.08 0.75
CA ALA A 75 1.97 11.64 -0.09
C ALA A 75 0.58 11.60 0.58
N TYR A 76 0.31 10.56 1.37
CA TYR A 76 -0.95 10.47 2.09
C TYR A 76 -1.11 11.63 3.08
N LEU A 77 -0.06 11.93 3.84
CA LEU A 77 -0.10 13.02 4.81
C LEU A 77 -0.28 14.38 4.13
N GLU A 78 0.38 14.58 3.01
CA GLU A 78 0.21 15.82 2.24
C GLU A 78 -1.24 15.97 1.77
N SER A 79 -1.84 14.89 1.31
CA SER A 79 -3.23 14.89 0.87
C SER A 79 -4.18 15.28 2.01
N VAL A 80 -3.98 14.71 3.19
CA VAL A 80 -4.80 14.99 4.36
C VAL A 80 -4.59 16.43 4.84
N LEU A 81 -3.36 16.90 4.85
CA LEU A 81 -3.05 18.26 5.27
C LEU A 81 -3.64 19.29 4.32
N ASP A 82 -3.62 19.03 3.02
CA ASP A 82 -4.23 19.93 2.05
C ASP A 82 -5.72 20.07 2.28
N GLU A 83 -6.41 18.98 2.59
CA GLU A 83 -7.82 19.02 2.92
C GLU A 83 -8.09 19.85 4.16
N LYS A 84 -7.26 19.70 5.18
CA LYS A 84 -7.41 20.48 6.42
C LYS A 84 -7.12 21.96 6.21
N VAL A 85 -6.13 22.26 5.39
CA VAL A 85 -5.81 23.66 5.06
C VAL A 85 -6.98 24.33 4.36
N ASP A 86 -7.62 23.64 3.42
CA ASP A 86 -8.79 24.15 2.74
C ASP A 86 -9.91 24.49 3.72
N VAL A 87 -10.12 23.64 4.72
CA VAL A 87 -11.13 23.89 5.76
C VAL A 87 -10.78 25.12 6.56
N TRP A 88 -9.51 25.34 6.85
CA TRP A 88 -9.05 26.49 7.61
C TRP A 88 -9.27 27.82 6.90
N TYR A 89 -9.18 27.83 5.58
CA TYR A 89 -9.37 29.05 4.78
C TYR A 89 -10.82 29.40 4.52
N ASN A 90 -11.69 28.46 4.75
CA ASN A 90 -13.11 28.68 4.61
C ASN A 90 -13.75 28.97 5.96
#